data_fc6ebdf9de023909d195818438a7334d
#
_entry.id   fc6ebdf9de023909d195818438a7334d
#
_cell.length_a   1.000
_cell.length_b   1.000
_cell.length_c   1.000
_cell.angle_alpha   90.00
_cell.angle_beta   90.00
_cell.angle_gamma   90.00
#
_symmetry.space_group_name_H-M   'P 1'
#
loop_
_entity.id
_entity.type
_entity.pdbx_description
1 polymer ?
#
loop_
_entity_poly.entity_id
_entity_poly.type
_entity_poly.pdbx_seq_one_letter_code
_entity_poly.pdbx_strand_id
1 'polypeptide(L)'
;MKKNAIKKLPLKFKVLFLSALFTAMIITGLTLARKQIARNSLDSTSYLVRKEISENCIEIAGTVSAAEEQKLQALSDGTVTGVFAKAGDKVKKGQILIQLDDTTQQYNLARHDYDMQIAKANGSEKEYKLMQTQRLSLVQKISDRKIVATFDGIIADFDVSVNDSLEAKDTVGTIVNVDYLTADVEIPETDVSKLASGQKVEFSFPAYTDKSVYGYVVSWPAIGEVTSRGATIVKAKVRIDEYPKEILPNFSFTGKIQITEPKDNIIVERYAIAYENQKAYVELFKNGKRIDVQVQPYGKEFVKVISGLSGGETLKAQSMPVQSGWNRNSRKNRNPGSGGPKVIRF
;
A
#
# COMPACT_ATOMS: atom_id res chain seq x y z
N MET A 1 101.93 -11.25 -9.61
CA MET A 1 101.04 -12.43 -9.76
C MET A 1 100.39 -12.70 -8.40
N LYS A 2 99.10 -12.31 -8.26
CA LYS A 2 98.31 -12.61 -7.04
C LYS A 2 97.24 -13.65 -7.42
N LYS A 3 97.39 -14.88 -6.85
CA LYS A 3 96.43 -15.95 -7.02
C LYS A 3 95.20 -15.69 -6.12
N ASN A 4 94.06 -15.56 -6.68
CA ASN A 4 92.75 -15.48 -6.00
C ASN A 4 92.41 -16.87 -5.42
N ALA A 5 92.42 -17.05 -4.12
CA ALA A 5 91.95 -18.26 -3.44
C ALA A 5 90.42 -18.18 -3.32
N ILE A 6 89.73 -18.94 -4.07
CA ILE A 6 88.26 -19.14 -3.92
C ILE A 6 88.05 -19.98 -2.66
N LYS A 7 87.54 -19.36 -1.57
CA LYS A 7 87.12 -20.06 -0.35
C LYS A 7 85.95 -20.98 -0.66
N LYS A 8 86.20 -22.31 -0.59
CA LYS A 8 85.14 -23.31 -0.72
C LYS A 8 84.21 -23.21 0.47
N LEU A 9 82.90 -22.81 0.23
CA LEU A 9 81.85 -22.76 1.23
C LEU A 9 81.65 -24.19 1.82
N PRO A 10 81.49 -24.34 3.15
CA PRO A 10 81.27 -25.64 3.78
C PRO A 10 80.00 -26.28 3.32
N LEU A 11 80.03 -27.59 3.15
CA LEU A 11 78.90 -28.42 2.56
C LEU A 11 77.52 -28.16 3.19
N LYS A 12 77.50 -27.84 4.49
CA LYS A 12 76.27 -27.47 5.25
C LYS A 12 75.60 -26.19 4.73
N PHE A 13 76.38 -25.22 4.28
CA PHE A 13 75.82 -23.98 3.70
C PHE A 13 75.27 -24.17 2.30
N LYS A 14 75.86 -25.09 1.50
CA LYS A 14 75.34 -25.41 0.19
C LYS A 14 73.98 -26.12 0.28
N VAL A 15 73.81 -27.02 1.25
CA VAL A 15 72.53 -27.75 1.46
C VAL A 15 71.46 -26.79 1.95
N LEU A 16 71.79 -25.84 2.86
CA LEU A 16 70.85 -24.84 3.35
C LEU A 16 70.39 -23.88 2.23
N PHE A 17 71.30 -23.47 1.33
CA PHE A 17 71.00 -22.62 0.19
C PHE A 17 70.11 -23.31 -0.87
N LEU A 18 70.38 -24.63 -1.10
CA LEU A 18 69.55 -25.46 -2.02
C LEU A 18 68.14 -25.65 -1.47
N SER A 19 68.00 -25.90 -0.15
CA SER A 19 66.67 -26.03 0.50
C SER A 19 65.90 -24.74 0.50
N ALA A 20 66.53 -23.57 0.68
CA ALA A 20 65.93 -22.26 0.61
C ALA A 20 65.46 -21.94 -0.83
N LEU A 21 66.23 -22.33 -1.86
CA LEU A 21 65.85 -22.15 -3.28
C LEU A 21 64.68 -23.06 -3.63
N PHE A 22 64.64 -24.31 -3.11
CA PHE A 22 63.57 -25.25 -3.35
C PHE A 22 62.23 -24.82 -2.69
N THR A 23 62.31 -24.28 -1.48
CA THR A 23 61.12 -23.72 -0.78
C THR A 23 60.62 -22.45 -1.49
N ALA A 24 61.50 -21.56 -1.97
CA ALA A 24 61.11 -20.39 -2.76
C ALA A 24 60.43 -20.79 -4.09
N MET A 25 60.90 -21.84 -4.76
CA MET A 25 60.32 -22.36 -5.99
C MET A 25 58.92 -23.00 -5.77
N ILE A 26 58.73 -23.69 -4.66
CA ILE A 26 57.42 -24.22 -4.27
C ILE A 26 56.44 -23.10 -3.97
N ILE A 27 56.87 -22.06 -3.21
CA ILE A 27 56.00 -20.92 -2.88
C ILE A 27 55.60 -20.14 -4.15
N THR A 28 56.56 -19.89 -5.07
CA THR A 28 56.21 -19.25 -6.37
C THR A 28 55.34 -20.12 -7.24
N GLY A 29 55.53 -21.43 -7.29
CA GLY A 29 54.64 -22.35 -7.99
C GLY A 29 53.23 -22.38 -7.41
N LEU A 30 53.08 -22.39 -6.10
CA LEU A 30 51.79 -22.35 -5.41
C LEU A 30 51.05 -21.01 -5.64
N THR A 31 51.75 -19.90 -5.67
CA THR A 31 51.17 -18.57 -5.92
C THR A 31 50.69 -18.45 -7.37
N LEU A 32 51.48 -18.97 -8.34
CA LEU A 32 51.10 -19.02 -9.76
C LEU A 32 49.91 -19.94 -9.98
N ALA A 33 49.87 -21.14 -9.39
CA ALA A 33 48.75 -22.07 -9.48
C ALA A 33 47.47 -21.49 -8.87
N ARG A 34 47.56 -20.83 -7.70
CA ARG A 34 46.41 -20.11 -7.10
C ARG A 34 45.88 -19.00 -8.00
N LYS A 35 46.78 -18.24 -8.66
CA LYS A 35 46.40 -17.18 -9.59
C LYS A 35 45.74 -17.73 -10.87
N GLN A 36 46.18 -18.92 -11.32
CA GLN A 36 45.60 -19.61 -12.48
C GLN A 36 44.21 -20.22 -12.18
N ILE A 37 44.05 -20.84 -11.01
CA ILE A 37 42.76 -21.37 -10.54
C ILE A 37 41.76 -20.22 -10.36
N ALA A 38 42.17 -19.08 -9.78
CA ALA A 38 41.32 -17.91 -9.64
C ALA A 38 40.89 -17.30 -10.98
N ARG A 39 41.78 -17.29 -11.99
CA ARG A 39 41.44 -16.87 -13.36
C ARG A 39 40.44 -17.79 -14.03
N ASN A 40 40.64 -19.11 -13.95
CA ASN A 40 39.73 -20.09 -14.56
C ASN A 40 38.33 -20.06 -13.92
N SER A 41 38.21 -19.77 -12.61
CA SER A 41 36.94 -19.64 -11.93
C SER A 41 36.19 -18.36 -12.31
N LEU A 42 36.88 -17.24 -12.56
CA LEU A 42 36.30 -16.01 -13.09
C LEU A 42 35.78 -16.18 -14.53
N ASP A 43 36.48 -16.96 -15.36
CA ASP A 43 36.11 -17.23 -16.74
C ASP A 43 34.85 -18.11 -16.87
N SER A 44 34.47 -18.85 -15.81
CA SER A 44 33.30 -19.72 -15.78
C SER A 44 32.09 -19.09 -15.07
N THR A 45 32.24 -17.98 -14.39
CA THR A 45 31.15 -17.33 -13.65
C THR A 45 30.51 -16.24 -14.48
N SER A 46 29.19 -16.31 -14.63
CA SER A 46 28.40 -15.34 -15.35
C SER A 46 27.30 -14.74 -14.50
N TYR A 47 26.97 -13.50 -14.77
CA TYR A 47 25.91 -12.75 -14.12
C TYR A 47 24.88 -12.29 -15.15
N LEU A 48 23.60 -12.49 -14.84
CA LEU A 48 22.50 -12.07 -15.70
C LEU A 48 22.14 -10.62 -15.38
N VAL A 49 22.04 -9.81 -16.43
CA VAL A 49 21.49 -8.46 -16.35
C VAL A 49 20.00 -8.52 -16.13
N ARG A 50 19.52 -8.06 -14.98
CA ARG A 50 18.11 -8.09 -14.62
C ARG A 50 17.45 -6.75 -14.89
N LYS A 51 16.19 -6.81 -15.33
CA LYS A 51 15.30 -5.67 -15.31
C LYS A 51 14.49 -5.72 -14.02
N GLU A 52 14.57 -4.68 -13.23
CA GLU A 52 13.76 -4.50 -12.04
C GLU A 52 12.88 -3.28 -12.23
N ILE A 53 11.58 -3.47 -12.10
CA ILE A 53 10.63 -2.36 -12.16
C ILE A 53 10.70 -1.63 -10.82
N SER A 54 11.19 -0.40 -10.84
CA SER A 54 11.15 0.47 -9.66
C SER A 54 9.82 1.18 -9.62
N GLU A 55 8.97 0.75 -8.73
CA GLU A 55 7.71 1.42 -8.40
C GLU A 55 7.96 2.35 -7.22
N ASN A 56 7.70 3.63 -7.41
CA ASN A 56 7.63 4.57 -6.29
C ASN A 56 6.15 4.73 -5.95
N CYS A 57 5.72 4.02 -4.93
CA CYS A 57 4.31 3.97 -4.50
C CYS A 57 4.19 4.18 -2.99
N ILE A 58 3.03 4.62 -2.57
CA ILE A 58 2.62 4.64 -1.15
C ILE A 58 1.72 3.42 -0.95
N GLU A 59 2.09 2.55 -0.03
CA GLU A 59 1.25 1.42 0.36
C GLU A 59 0.11 1.90 1.26
N ILE A 60 -1.09 1.43 0.96
CA ILE A 60 -2.31 1.77 1.68
C ILE A 60 -3.10 0.52 2.03
N ALA A 61 -3.90 0.61 3.08
CA ALA A 61 -4.86 -0.41 3.46
C ALA A 61 -6.10 0.27 4.06
N GLY A 62 -7.23 -0.39 3.97
CA GLY A 62 -8.48 0.13 4.51
C GLY A 62 -9.68 -0.74 4.18
N THR A 63 -10.85 -0.13 4.30
CA THR A 63 -12.13 -0.71 3.90
C THR A 63 -12.81 0.22 2.90
N VAL A 64 -13.46 -0.35 1.89
CA VAL A 64 -14.26 0.45 0.95
C VAL A 64 -15.62 0.76 1.55
N SER A 65 -16.14 1.93 1.23
CA SER A 65 -17.48 2.40 1.58
C SER A 65 -18.31 2.63 0.33
N ALA A 66 -19.61 2.60 0.46
CA ALA A 66 -20.52 3.00 -0.62
C ALA A 66 -20.30 4.49 -1.02
N ALA A 67 -20.74 4.86 -2.21
CA ALA A 67 -20.73 6.25 -2.67
C ALA A 67 -21.52 7.18 -1.74
N GLU A 68 -22.69 6.72 -1.32
CA GLU A 68 -23.57 7.36 -0.36
C GLU A 68 -24.20 6.29 0.53
N GLU A 69 -24.41 6.60 1.80
CA GLU A 69 -25.08 5.75 2.77
C GLU A 69 -26.08 6.58 3.56
N GLN A 70 -27.31 6.08 3.71
CA GLN A 70 -28.36 6.69 4.52
C GLN A 70 -28.95 5.66 5.47
N LYS A 71 -28.91 5.94 6.77
CA LYS A 71 -29.71 5.24 7.75
C LYS A 71 -31.17 5.70 7.64
N LEU A 72 -32.07 4.75 7.46
CA LEU A 72 -33.51 4.99 7.44
C LEU A 72 -33.99 5.13 8.86
N GLN A 73 -34.40 6.33 9.25
CA GLN A 73 -34.85 6.63 10.62
C GLN A 73 -36.26 7.18 10.61
N ALA A 74 -37.04 6.78 11.60
CA ALA A 74 -38.33 7.39 11.88
C ALA A 74 -38.14 8.84 12.36
N LEU A 75 -38.84 9.79 11.75
CA LEU A 75 -38.79 11.21 12.15
C LEU A 75 -39.78 11.54 13.29
N SER A 76 -40.73 10.67 13.53
CA SER A 76 -41.77 10.81 14.57
C SER A 76 -42.23 9.45 15.05
N ASP A 77 -42.79 9.41 16.27
CA ASP A 77 -43.38 8.21 16.84
C ASP A 77 -44.62 7.80 16.07
N GLY A 78 -44.90 6.52 15.91
CA GLY A 78 -46.10 6.04 15.29
C GLY A 78 -46.12 4.55 14.95
N THR A 79 -47.30 4.06 14.57
CA THR A 79 -47.45 2.67 14.16
C THR A 79 -47.29 2.59 12.63
N VAL A 80 -46.56 1.58 12.15
CA VAL A 80 -46.34 1.31 10.74
C VAL A 80 -47.64 0.79 10.11
N THR A 81 -48.17 1.54 9.12
CA THR A 81 -49.36 1.16 8.39
C THR A 81 -49.06 0.55 7.02
N GLY A 82 -47.87 0.82 6.48
CA GLY A 82 -47.42 0.27 5.21
C GLY A 82 -45.92 0.17 5.08
N VAL A 83 -45.45 -0.93 4.50
CA VAL A 83 -44.07 -1.22 4.14
C VAL A 83 -44.05 -1.49 2.63
N PHE A 84 -43.30 -0.66 1.86
CA PHE A 84 -43.34 -0.66 0.39
C PHE A 84 -42.05 -1.13 -0.26
N ALA A 85 -41.06 -1.59 0.56
CA ALA A 85 -39.78 -2.04 0.08
C ALA A 85 -39.23 -3.14 1.01
N LYS A 86 -38.19 -3.84 0.56
CA LYS A 86 -37.47 -4.88 1.30
C LYS A 86 -35.98 -4.82 1.03
N ALA A 87 -35.19 -5.50 1.86
CA ALA A 87 -33.75 -5.62 1.63
C ALA A 87 -33.44 -6.18 0.22
N GLY A 88 -32.48 -5.58 -0.46
CA GLY A 88 -32.08 -5.88 -1.82
C GLY A 88 -32.86 -5.12 -2.93
N ASP A 89 -33.94 -4.41 -2.61
CA ASP A 89 -34.69 -3.65 -3.59
C ASP A 89 -33.92 -2.39 -4.03
N LYS A 90 -34.04 -2.06 -5.32
CA LYS A 90 -33.58 -0.77 -5.86
C LYS A 90 -34.66 0.28 -5.65
N VAL A 91 -34.28 1.41 -5.11
CA VAL A 91 -35.17 2.52 -4.79
C VAL A 91 -34.69 3.81 -5.43
N LYS A 92 -35.67 4.70 -5.69
CA LYS A 92 -35.40 6.03 -6.27
C LYS A 92 -35.57 7.11 -5.22
N LYS A 93 -34.82 8.20 -5.38
CA LYS A 93 -34.99 9.40 -4.57
C LYS A 93 -36.43 9.85 -4.46
N GLY A 94 -36.89 10.08 -3.22
CA GLY A 94 -38.28 10.47 -2.92
C GLY A 94 -39.26 9.29 -2.84
N GLN A 95 -38.83 8.07 -3.12
CA GLN A 95 -39.70 6.89 -2.98
C GLN A 95 -40.05 6.65 -1.52
N ILE A 96 -41.32 6.48 -1.20
CA ILE A 96 -41.81 6.14 0.13
C ILE A 96 -41.48 4.66 0.38
N LEU A 97 -40.80 4.39 1.50
CA LEU A 97 -40.43 3.05 1.92
C LEU A 97 -41.30 2.54 3.05
N ILE A 98 -41.65 3.42 3.98
CA ILE A 98 -42.51 3.13 5.13
C ILE A 98 -43.48 4.28 5.31
N GLN A 99 -44.70 3.93 5.66
CA GLN A 99 -45.76 4.84 6.06
C GLN A 99 -46.17 4.56 7.50
N LEU A 100 -46.07 5.58 8.36
CA LEU A 100 -46.69 5.56 9.67
C LEU A 100 -48.13 6.06 9.63
N ASP A 101 -48.91 5.74 10.63
CA ASP A 101 -50.29 6.25 10.79
C ASP A 101 -50.24 7.79 10.85
N ASP A 102 -50.89 8.41 9.89
CA ASP A 102 -50.97 9.86 9.72
C ASP A 102 -52.44 10.39 9.80
N THR A 103 -53.38 9.55 10.20
CA THR A 103 -54.83 9.85 10.27
C THR A 103 -55.09 11.14 11.05
N THR A 104 -54.49 11.30 12.21
CA THR A 104 -54.66 12.50 13.04
C THR A 104 -54.10 13.73 12.37
N GLN A 105 -52.93 13.61 11.72
CA GLN A 105 -52.24 14.72 11.03
C GLN A 105 -53.04 15.17 9.82
N GLN A 106 -53.61 14.25 9.04
CA GLN A 106 -54.47 14.53 7.92
C GLN A 106 -55.78 15.20 8.35
N TYR A 107 -56.41 14.71 9.43
CA TYR A 107 -57.58 15.36 10.00
C TYR A 107 -57.29 16.80 10.43
N ASN A 108 -56.18 17.03 11.12
CA ASN A 108 -55.78 18.37 11.56
C ASN A 108 -55.50 19.31 10.37
N LEU A 109 -54.88 18.83 9.30
CA LEU A 109 -54.68 19.62 8.09
C LEU A 109 -56.01 19.96 7.42
N ALA A 110 -56.91 18.98 7.25
CA ALA A 110 -58.22 19.19 6.63
C ALA A 110 -59.07 20.22 7.43
N ARG A 111 -59.09 20.10 8.75
CA ARG A 111 -59.75 21.07 9.62
C ARG A 111 -59.14 22.47 9.48
N HIS A 112 -57.82 22.59 9.48
CA HIS A 112 -57.12 23.85 9.30
C HIS A 112 -57.39 24.46 7.93
N ASP A 113 -57.44 23.68 6.86
CA ASP A 113 -57.75 24.13 5.50
C ASP A 113 -59.20 24.67 5.41
N TYR A 114 -60.15 24.07 6.15
CA TYR A 114 -61.53 24.54 6.25
C TYR A 114 -61.55 25.94 6.97
N ASP A 115 -60.89 26.04 8.14
CA ASP A 115 -60.85 27.29 8.90
C ASP A 115 -60.17 28.42 8.07
N MET A 116 -59.14 28.09 7.31
CA MET A 116 -58.44 29.01 6.41
C MET A 116 -59.34 29.51 5.28
N GLN A 117 -60.26 28.70 4.75
CA GLN A 117 -61.25 29.14 3.74
C GLN A 117 -62.24 30.16 4.34
N ILE A 118 -62.69 29.95 5.61
CA ILE A 118 -63.54 30.87 6.32
C ILE A 118 -62.81 32.23 6.56
N ALA A 119 -61.58 32.20 7.02
CA ALA A 119 -60.78 33.42 7.24
C ALA A 119 -60.58 34.23 5.93
N LYS A 120 -60.36 33.53 4.81
CA LYS A 120 -60.27 34.14 3.49
C LYS A 120 -61.60 34.79 3.06
N ALA A 121 -62.76 34.14 3.29
CA ALA A 121 -64.07 34.69 2.98
C ALA A 121 -64.42 35.90 3.81
N ASN A 122 -63.97 35.97 5.08
CA ASN A 122 -64.17 37.07 5.98
C ASN A 122 -63.26 38.30 5.73
N GLY A 123 -62.31 38.21 4.75
CA GLY A 123 -61.42 39.28 4.37
C GLY A 123 -60.27 39.60 5.32
N SER A 124 -59.95 38.71 6.26
CA SER A 124 -58.85 38.86 7.20
C SER A 124 -57.53 38.43 6.56
N GLU A 125 -56.89 39.33 5.79
CA GLU A 125 -55.64 39.00 5.08
C GLU A 125 -54.47 38.62 5.99
N LYS A 126 -54.34 39.29 7.14
CA LYS A 126 -53.27 38.96 8.11
C LYS A 126 -53.44 37.56 8.73
N GLU A 127 -54.66 37.25 9.11
CA GLU A 127 -55.02 35.93 9.65
C GLU A 127 -54.81 34.84 8.61
N TYR A 128 -55.24 35.06 7.39
CA TYR A 128 -55.01 34.15 6.28
C TYR A 128 -53.52 33.85 6.05
N LYS A 129 -52.64 34.84 6.05
CA LYS A 129 -51.19 34.65 5.95
C LYS A 129 -50.60 33.86 7.13
N LEU A 130 -51.05 34.11 8.36
CA LEU A 130 -50.66 33.35 9.51
C LEU A 130 -51.07 31.86 9.34
N MET A 131 -52.29 31.64 8.94
CA MET A 131 -52.82 30.30 8.70
C MET A 131 -52.07 29.57 7.58
N GLN A 132 -51.67 30.25 6.51
CA GLN A 132 -50.76 29.65 5.48
C GLN A 132 -49.46 29.14 6.07
N THR A 133 -48.85 29.90 7.00
CA THR A 133 -47.61 29.44 7.67
C THR A 133 -47.87 28.23 8.56
N GLN A 134 -49.00 28.23 9.29
CA GLN A 134 -49.39 27.07 10.11
C GLN A 134 -49.66 25.84 9.26
N ARG A 135 -50.28 25.99 8.08
CA ARG A 135 -50.50 24.92 7.11
C ARG A 135 -49.23 24.22 6.70
N LEU A 136 -48.14 24.97 6.44
CA LEU A 136 -46.83 24.38 6.12
C LEU A 136 -46.31 23.47 7.24
N SER A 137 -46.50 23.87 8.49
CA SER A 137 -46.14 23.04 9.64
C SER A 137 -46.97 21.73 9.73
N LEU A 138 -48.28 21.80 9.41
CA LEU A 138 -49.14 20.62 9.38
C LEU A 138 -48.79 19.65 8.25
N VAL A 139 -48.44 20.20 7.06
CA VAL A 139 -47.95 19.41 5.93
C VAL A 139 -46.61 18.73 6.28
N GLN A 140 -45.70 19.44 6.97
CA GLN A 140 -44.46 18.86 7.43
C GLN A 140 -44.68 17.68 8.40
N LYS A 141 -45.62 17.82 9.34
CA LYS A 141 -45.98 16.74 10.28
C LYS A 141 -46.51 15.50 9.57
N ILE A 142 -47.22 15.66 8.41
CA ILE A 142 -47.64 14.53 7.60
C ILE A 142 -46.44 13.93 6.86
N SER A 143 -45.51 14.77 6.36
CA SER A 143 -44.32 14.30 5.69
C SER A 143 -43.42 13.51 6.67
N ASP A 144 -43.34 13.93 7.94
CA ASP A 144 -42.57 13.25 9.00
C ASP A 144 -43.09 11.85 9.35
N ARG A 145 -44.30 11.50 8.87
CA ARG A 145 -44.90 10.16 8.97
C ARG A 145 -44.46 9.21 7.86
N LYS A 146 -43.59 9.66 6.95
CA LYS A 146 -43.09 8.86 5.84
C LYS A 146 -41.56 8.75 5.95
N ILE A 147 -41.07 7.54 5.81
CA ILE A 147 -39.64 7.30 5.65
C ILE A 147 -39.41 7.14 4.14
N VAL A 148 -38.57 8.01 3.57
CA VAL A 148 -38.31 8.09 2.12
C VAL A 148 -36.83 7.94 1.83
N ALA A 149 -36.52 7.44 0.63
CA ALA A 149 -35.15 7.43 0.12
C ALA A 149 -34.68 8.85 -0.24
N THR A 150 -33.53 9.29 0.18
CA THR A 150 -32.97 10.61 -0.13
C THR A 150 -32.16 10.64 -1.42
N PHE A 151 -31.72 9.47 -1.91
CA PHE A 151 -31.00 9.27 -3.17
C PHE A 151 -31.39 7.94 -3.83
N ASP A 152 -30.96 7.74 -5.06
CA ASP A 152 -31.16 6.49 -5.79
C ASP A 152 -30.16 5.44 -5.27
N GLY A 153 -30.65 4.26 -4.85
CA GLY A 153 -29.76 3.26 -4.25
C GLY A 153 -30.39 1.89 -4.09
N ILE A 154 -29.76 1.07 -3.27
CA ILE A 154 -30.21 -0.28 -2.93
C ILE A 154 -30.40 -0.34 -1.41
N ILE A 155 -31.45 -0.97 -0.96
CA ILE A 155 -31.68 -1.21 0.47
C ILE A 155 -30.73 -2.34 0.91
N ALA A 156 -29.78 -2.00 1.76
CA ALA A 156 -28.79 -2.95 2.26
C ALA A 156 -29.37 -3.86 3.35
N ASP A 157 -30.08 -3.27 4.28
CA ASP A 157 -30.80 -3.94 5.37
C ASP A 157 -32.14 -3.26 5.63
N PHE A 158 -33.11 -4.02 6.12
CA PHE A 158 -34.46 -3.51 6.37
C PHE A 158 -35.16 -4.39 7.40
N ASP A 159 -35.38 -3.84 8.59
CA ASP A 159 -35.93 -4.56 9.73
C ASP A 159 -37.14 -3.81 10.29
N VAL A 160 -38.28 -3.95 9.61
CA VAL A 160 -39.54 -3.36 10.02
C VAL A 160 -40.71 -4.12 9.40
N SER A 161 -41.80 -4.24 10.13
CA SER A 161 -43.02 -4.89 9.72
C SER A 161 -44.26 -3.98 9.92
N VAL A 162 -45.34 -4.27 9.18
CA VAL A 162 -46.65 -3.60 9.38
C VAL A 162 -47.11 -3.90 10.80
N ASN A 163 -47.65 -2.90 11.48
CA ASN A 163 -48.07 -2.84 12.89
C ASN A 163 -46.94 -2.70 13.91
N ASP A 164 -45.66 -2.58 13.50
CA ASP A 164 -44.58 -2.20 14.43
C ASP A 164 -44.82 -0.78 14.95
N SER A 165 -44.48 -0.57 16.21
CA SER A 165 -44.45 0.77 16.81
C SER A 165 -43.03 1.31 16.78
N LEU A 166 -42.84 2.44 16.09
CA LEU A 166 -41.55 3.12 16.01
C LEU A 166 -41.56 4.38 16.87
N GLU A 167 -40.42 4.66 17.47
CA GLU A 167 -40.12 5.93 18.15
C GLU A 167 -39.26 6.83 17.24
N ALA A 168 -39.29 8.14 17.48
CA ALA A 168 -38.45 9.08 16.75
C ALA A 168 -36.98 8.72 16.89
N LYS A 169 -36.24 8.65 15.76
CA LYS A 169 -34.84 8.23 15.59
C LYS A 169 -34.60 6.71 15.59
N ASP A 170 -35.63 5.87 15.73
CA ASP A 170 -35.45 4.44 15.48
C ASP A 170 -34.93 4.20 14.08
N THR A 171 -33.88 3.39 13.95
CA THR A 171 -33.29 3.02 12.68
C THR A 171 -33.93 1.72 12.20
N VAL A 172 -34.52 1.74 11.04
CA VAL A 172 -35.30 0.63 10.45
C VAL A 172 -34.61 -0.01 9.25
N GLY A 173 -33.45 0.49 8.87
CA GLY A 173 -32.67 -0.04 7.75
C GLY A 173 -31.63 0.94 7.23
N THR A 174 -30.96 0.57 6.13
CA THR A 174 -29.94 1.36 5.47
C THR A 174 -30.09 1.30 3.96
N ILE A 175 -29.96 2.44 3.29
CA ILE A 175 -29.84 2.55 1.83
C ILE A 175 -28.39 2.85 1.49
N VAL A 176 -27.86 2.21 0.45
CA VAL A 176 -26.53 2.44 -0.08
C VAL A 176 -26.58 2.74 -1.57
N ASN A 177 -25.80 3.72 -2.00
CA ASN A 177 -25.50 3.93 -3.42
C ASN A 177 -24.17 3.24 -3.73
N VAL A 178 -24.20 2.32 -4.68
CA VAL A 178 -23.05 1.51 -5.09
C VAL A 178 -22.65 1.78 -6.54
N ASP A 179 -22.93 2.96 -7.07
CA ASP A 179 -22.51 3.36 -8.42
C ASP A 179 -20.98 3.47 -8.51
N TYR A 180 -20.35 3.83 -7.40
CA TYR A 180 -18.91 3.79 -7.21
C TYR A 180 -18.59 3.49 -5.73
N LEU A 181 -17.35 3.07 -5.46
CA LEU A 181 -16.88 2.89 -4.10
C LEU A 181 -15.90 4.00 -3.72
N THR A 182 -15.84 4.33 -2.45
CA THR A 182 -14.86 5.24 -1.87
C THR A 182 -14.11 4.55 -0.73
N ALA A 183 -12.94 5.06 -0.38
CA ALA A 183 -12.28 4.70 0.86
C ALA A 183 -11.50 5.89 1.40
N ASP A 184 -11.43 5.98 2.72
CA ASP A 184 -10.52 6.88 3.42
C ASP A 184 -9.28 6.08 3.81
N VAL A 185 -8.11 6.47 3.26
CA VAL A 185 -6.85 5.79 3.46
C VAL A 185 -5.90 6.64 4.28
N GLU A 186 -5.18 6.01 5.20
CA GLU A 186 -4.22 6.67 6.07
C GLU A 186 -2.88 6.85 5.36
N ILE A 187 -2.46 8.09 5.18
CA ILE A 187 -1.19 8.45 4.54
C ILE A 187 -0.25 9.01 5.60
N PRO A 188 0.95 8.45 5.79
CA PRO A 188 1.95 8.99 6.71
C PRO A 188 2.34 10.42 6.34
N GLU A 189 2.63 11.27 7.33
CA GLU A 189 3.06 12.65 7.15
C GLU A 189 4.23 12.80 6.17
N THR A 190 5.17 11.85 6.17
CA THR A 190 6.35 11.82 5.29
C THR A 190 5.99 11.69 3.80
N ASP A 191 4.81 11.18 3.48
CA ASP A 191 4.39 10.89 2.11
C ASP A 191 3.32 11.85 1.59
N VAL A 192 2.74 12.69 2.45
CA VAL A 192 1.70 13.67 2.08
C VAL A 192 2.16 14.61 0.97
N SER A 193 3.43 15.06 1.00
CA SER A 193 3.99 15.95 -0.02
C SER A 193 4.09 15.32 -1.42
N LYS A 194 3.94 13.99 -1.52
CA LYS A 194 3.98 13.22 -2.77
C LYS A 194 2.59 12.98 -3.36
N LEU A 195 1.52 13.33 -2.62
CA LEU A 195 0.15 13.15 -3.07
C LEU A 195 -0.23 14.20 -4.12
N ALA A 196 -0.97 13.75 -5.12
CA ALA A 196 -1.64 14.59 -6.09
C ALA A 196 -3.03 14.02 -6.41
N SER A 197 -4.02 14.91 -6.61
CA SER A 197 -5.34 14.49 -7.07
C SER A 197 -5.26 13.83 -8.44
N GLY A 198 -6.02 12.76 -8.65
CA GLY A 198 -6.00 11.96 -9.88
C GLY A 198 -4.88 10.92 -9.95
N GLN A 199 -4.01 10.80 -8.94
CA GLN A 199 -3.03 9.72 -8.90
C GLN A 199 -3.72 8.36 -8.95
N LYS A 200 -3.20 7.47 -9.79
CA LYS A 200 -3.71 6.11 -9.96
C LYS A 200 -3.46 5.29 -8.69
N VAL A 201 -4.49 4.57 -8.27
CA VAL A 201 -4.44 3.64 -7.14
C VAL A 201 -4.75 2.24 -7.65
N GLU A 202 -3.93 1.29 -7.29
CA GLU A 202 -4.14 -0.13 -7.53
C GLU A 202 -4.62 -0.78 -6.23
N PHE A 203 -5.79 -1.44 -6.28
CA PHE A 203 -6.41 -2.12 -5.15
C PHE A 203 -6.34 -3.63 -5.33
N SER A 204 -6.06 -4.32 -4.24
CA SER A 204 -6.14 -5.77 -4.12
C SER A 204 -7.12 -6.15 -3.02
N PHE A 205 -8.14 -6.91 -3.39
CA PHE A 205 -9.19 -7.37 -2.48
C PHE A 205 -9.03 -8.86 -2.19
N PRO A 206 -9.01 -9.30 -0.92
CA PRO A 206 -8.98 -10.73 -0.59
C PRO A 206 -10.19 -11.50 -1.16
N ALA A 207 -11.33 -10.82 -1.33
CA ALA A 207 -12.54 -11.40 -1.92
C ALA A 207 -12.48 -11.52 -3.45
N TYR A 208 -11.50 -10.90 -4.12
CA TYR A 208 -11.33 -10.90 -5.57
C TYR A 208 -9.84 -10.89 -5.92
N THR A 209 -9.27 -12.08 -6.06
CA THR A 209 -7.81 -12.28 -6.24
C THR A 209 -7.36 -12.32 -7.69
N ASP A 210 -8.29 -12.44 -8.66
CA ASP A 210 -7.96 -12.71 -10.05
C ASP A 210 -7.34 -11.52 -10.78
N LYS A 211 -7.71 -10.30 -10.41
CA LYS A 211 -7.23 -9.06 -11.04
C LYS A 211 -7.20 -7.91 -10.04
N SER A 212 -6.27 -6.99 -10.27
CA SER A 212 -6.25 -5.71 -9.57
C SER A 212 -7.41 -4.83 -10.01
N VAL A 213 -7.98 -4.10 -9.06
CA VAL A 213 -9.00 -3.07 -9.30
C VAL A 213 -8.33 -1.70 -9.26
N TYR A 214 -8.72 -0.81 -10.14
CA TYR A 214 -8.08 0.50 -10.26
C TYR A 214 -9.02 1.63 -9.85
N GLY A 215 -8.45 2.63 -9.23
CA GLY A 215 -9.12 3.87 -8.88
C GLY A 215 -8.14 5.02 -8.82
N TYR A 216 -8.50 6.09 -8.13
CA TYR A 216 -7.68 7.28 -8.05
C TYR A 216 -7.89 8.05 -6.75
N VAL A 217 -6.90 8.88 -6.41
CA VAL A 217 -6.96 9.82 -5.27
C VAL A 217 -7.86 10.99 -5.64
N VAL A 218 -8.87 11.25 -4.83
CA VAL A 218 -9.79 12.37 -5.03
C VAL A 218 -9.28 13.63 -4.35
N SER A 219 -9.07 13.54 -3.03
CA SER A 219 -8.71 14.68 -2.18
C SER A 219 -8.19 14.22 -0.83
N TRP A 220 -7.61 15.15 -0.11
CA TRP A 220 -7.23 14.98 1.30
C TRP A 220 -7.41 16.29 2.06
N PRO A 221 -7.68 16.25 3.38
CA PRO A 221 -7.83 17.46 4.18
C PRO A 221 -6.48 18.16 4.39
N ALA A 222 -6.54 19.47 4.64
CA ALA A 222 -5.35 20.27 4.96
C ALA A 222 -4.91 20.15 6.44
N ILE A 223 -5.41 19.16 7.15
CA ILE A 223 -5.11 18.89 8.55
C ILE A 223 -4.74 17.42 8.74
N GLY A 224 -3.71 17.17 9.53
CA GLY A 224 -3.32 15.84 9.97
C GLY A 224 -4.01 15.43 11.25
N GLU A 225 -4.14 14.12 11.45
CA GLU A 225 -4.65 13.51 12.67
C GLU A 225 -3.55 12.69 13.35
N VAL A 226 -3.56 12.68 14.67
CA VAL A 226 -2.64 11.82 15.44
C VAL A 226 -3.39 10.55 15.82
N THR A 227 -2.87 9.40 15.38
CA THR A 227 -3.44 8.10 15.71
C THR A 227 -3.26 7.77 17.19
N SER A 228 -4.01 6.79 17.70
CA SER A 228 -3.85 6.29 19.07
C SER A 228 -2.46 5.75 19.39
N ARG A 229 -1.66 5.43 18.37
CA ARG A 229 -0.26 4.97 18.46
C ARG A 229 0.77 6.11 18.38
N GLY A 230 0.30 7.39 18.29
CA GLY A 230 1.18 8.57 18.22
C GLY A 230 1.75 8.86 16.83
N ALA A 231 1.31 8.20 15.77
CA ALA A 231 1.73 8.52 14.41
C ALA A 231 0.87 9.64 13.83
N THR A 232 1.49 10.60 13.13
CA THR A 232 0.75 11.64 12.39
C THR A 232 0.42 11.12 10.99
N ILE A 233 -0.85 11.19 10.63
CA ILE A 233 -1.39 10.76 9.34
C ILE A 233 -2.31 11.80 8.73
N VAL A 234 -2.57 11.67 7.45
CA VAL A 234 -3.65 12.38 6.73
C VAL A 234 -4.57 11.34 6.09
N LYS A 235 -5.88 11.50 6.24
CA LYS A 235 -6.87 10.62 5.61
C LYS A 235 -7.17 11.11 4.20
N ALA A 236 -6.59 10.45 3.21
CA ALA A 236 -6.87 10.74 1.81
C ALA A 236 -8.09 9.93 1.34
N LYS A 237 -8.97 10.59 0.58
CA LYS A 237 -10.13 9.94 -0.04
C LYS A 237 -9.74 9.42 -1.41
N VAL A 238 -9.96 8.12 -1.63
CA VAL A 238 -9.79 7.44 -2.91
C VAL A 238 -11.14 6.98 -3.44
N ARG A 239 -11.24 6.82 -4.77
CA ARG A 239 -12.48 6.44 -5.45
C ARG A 239 -12.22 5.36 -6.49
N ILE A 240 -13.18 4.44 -6.63
CA ILE A 240 -13.20 3.33 -7.58
C ILE A 240 -14.50 3.44 -8.35
N ASP A 241 -14.44 3.75 -9.65
CA ASP A 241 -15.62 3.88 -10.50
C ASP A 241 -16.03 2.55 -11.11
N GLU A 242 -15.06 1.71 -11.48
CA GLU A 242 -15.30 0.42 -12.09
C GLU A 242 -14.78 -0.70 -11.20
N TYR A 243 -15.67 -1.56 -10.74
CA TYR A 243 -15.30 -2.66 -9.85
C TYR A 243 -16.20 -3.89 -10.08
N PRO A 244 -15.73 -5.11 -9.78
CA PRO A 244 -16.51 -6.34 -9.81
C PRO A 244 -17.66 -6.31 -8.81
N LYS A 245 -18.81 -6.90 -9.17
CA LYS A 245 -20.02 -6.95 -8.32
C LYS A 245 -19.81 -7.75 -7.03
N GLU A 246 -18.80 -8.59 -6.99
CA GLU A 246 -18.40 -9.39 -5.86
C GLU A 246 -17.79 -8.55 -4.72
N ILE A 247 -17.35 -7.31 -5.04
CA ILE A 247 -16.82 -6.37 -4.06
C ILE A 247 -17.95 -5.55 -3.49
N LEU A 248 -18.21 -5.73 -2.20
CA LEU A 248 -19.27 -5.01 -1.49
C LEU A 248 -18.67 -3.92 -0.57
N PRO A 249 -19.45 -2.87 -0.23
CA PRO A 249 -19.08 -1.94 0.83
C PRO A 249 -18.66 -2.68 2.10
N ASN A 250 -17.76 -2.09 2.88
CA ASN A 250 -17.12 -2.64 4.07
C ASN A 250 -16.12 -3.80 3.82
N PHE A 251 -15.84 -4.17 2.58
CA PHE A 251 -14.76 -5.11 2.30
C PHE A 251 -13.39 -4.45 2.49
N SER A 252 -12.45 -5.21 3.08
CA SER A 252 -11.08 -4.77 3.27
C SER A 252 -10.28 -4.89 1.99
N PHE A 253 -9.30 -4.00 1.84
CA PHE A 253 -8.34 -4.01 0.73
C PHE A 253 -6.94 -3.65 1.20
N THR A 254 -5.97 -4.01 0.40
CA THR A 254 -4.63 -3.39 0.36
C THR A 254 -4.44 -2.73 -0.99
N GLY A 255 -3.54 -1.75 -1.09
CA GLY A 255 -3.34 -1.08 -2.37
C GLY A 255 -2.08 -0.25 -2.41
N LYS A 256 -1.83 0.32 -3.59
CA LYS A 256 -0.66 1.16 -3.87
C LYS A 256 -1.08 2.41 -4.62
N ILE A 257 -0.74 3.58 -4.09
CA ILE A 257 -0.87 4.86 -4.80
C ILE A 257 0.40 5.06 -5.62
N GLN A 258 0.30 5.19 -6.92
CA GLN A 258 1.45 5.43 -7.80
C GLN A 258 1.89 6.89 -7.70
N ILE A 259 3.15 7.13 -7.28
CA ILE A 259 3.73 8.47 -7.20
C ILE A 259 4.35 8.86 -8.53
N THR A 260 5.08 7.94 -9.16
CA THR A 260 5.70 8.12 -10.47
C THR A 260 5.43 6.90 -11.34
N GLU A 261 5.44 7.09 -12.65
CA GLU A 261 5.35 5.95 -13.57
C GLU A 261 6.46 4.93 -13.28
N PRO A 262 6.15 3.63 -13.34
CA PRO A 262 7.13 2.57 -13.18
C PRO A 262 8.28 2.76 -14.17
N LYS A 263 9.52 2.71 -13.67
CA LYS A 263 10.72 2.80 -14.52
C LYS A 263 11.47 1.49 -14.48
N ASP A 264 11.82 1.00 -15.66
CA ASP A 264 12.72 -0.14 -15.79
C ASP A 264 14.12 0.26 -15.32
N ASN A 265 14.57 -0.30 -14.21
CA ASN A 265 15.94 -0.21 -13.78
C ASN A 265 16.70 -1.45 -14.26
N ILE A 266 17.79 -1.23 -14.95
CA ILE A 266 18.70 -2.30 -15.29
C ILE A 266 19.68 -2.46 -14.13
N ILE A 267 19.63 -3.60 -13.44
CA ILE A 267 20.49 -3.92 -12.31
C ILE A 267 21.41 -5.08 -12.64
N VAL A 268 22.63 -4.96 -12.17
CA VAL A 268 23.71 -5.93 -12.38
C VAL A 268 24.44 -6.14 -11.07
N GLU A 269 24.89 -7.36 -10.82
CA GLU A 269 25.77 -7.61 -9.69
C GLU A 269 27.10 -6.87 -9.83
N ARG A 270 27.53 -6.18 -8.78
CA ARG A 270 28.76 -5.37 -8.76
C ARG A 270 30.00 -6.13 -9.23
N TYR A 271 29.99 -7.46 -9.08
CA TYR A 271 31.10 -8.33 -9.45
C TYR A 271 31.26 -8.54 -10.97
N ALA A 272 30.26 -8.15 -11.75
CA ALA A 272 30.32 -8.15 -13.22
C ALA A 272 30.90 -6.87 -13.83
N ILE A 273 31.20 -5.86 -12.98
CA ILE A 273 31.68 -4.55 -13.44
C ILE A 273 33.17 -4.41 -13.16
N ALA A 274 33.90 -3.97 -14.17
CA ALA A 274 35.29 -3.56 -14.04
C ALA A 274 35.44 -2.05 -14.24
N TYR A 275 36.53 -1.51 -13.74
CA TYR A 275 36.86 -0.10 -13.90
C TYR A 275 38.24 0.03 -14.53
N GLU A 276 38.33 0.84 -15.58
CA GLU A 276 39.57 1.21 -16.23
C GLU A 276 39.60 2.73 -16.43
N ASN A 277 40.62 3.40 -15.94
CA ASN A 277 40.75 4.86 -15.99
C ASN A 277 39.49 5.61 -15.49
N GLN A 278 38.89 5.16 -14.37
CA GLN A 278 37.67 5.67 -13.75
C GLN A 278 36.38 5.48 -14.58
N LYS A 279 36.43 4.75 -15.69
CA LYS A 279 35.26 4.38 -16.49
C LYS A 279 34.86 2.95 -16.16
N ALA A 280 33.57 2.74 -15.96
CA ALA A 280 33.02 1.41 -15.76
C ALA A 280 32.78 0.73 -17.09
N TYR A 281 33.12 -0.55 -17.19
CA TYR A 281 32.80 -1.38 -18.33
C TYR A 281 32.37 -2.78 -17.87
N VAL A 282 31.70 -3.49 -18.78
CA VAL A 282 31.31 -4.90 -18.62
C VAL A 282 31.80 -5.71 -19.82
N GLU A 283 31.99 -7.00 -19.63
CA GLU A 283 32.29 -7.94 -20.72
C GLU A 283 31.12 -8.91 -20.90
N LEU A 284 30.65 -9.02 -22.15
CA LEU A 284 29.63 -10.02 -22.49
C LEU A 284 30.21 -11.42 -22.40
N PHE A 285 29.50 -12.32 -21.72
CA PHE A 285 29.94 -13.69 -21.52
C PHE A 285 30.12 -14.47 -22.85
N LYS A 286 29.22 -14.21 -23.83
CA LYS A 286 29.13 -14.98 -25.08
C LYS A 286 30.29 -14.72 -26.06
N ASN A 287 30.82 -13.51 -26.10
CA ASN A 287 31.82 -13.12 -27.10
C ASN A 287 32.98 -12.25 -26.57
N GLY A 288 33.02 -12.01 -25.24
CA GLY A 288 34.05 -11.19 -24.60
C GLY A 288 34.03 -9.71 -25.01
N LYS A 289 32.97 -9.25 -25.69
CA LYS A 289 32.87 -7.85 -26.13
C LYS A 289 32.72 -6.94 -24.92
N ARG A 290 33.58 -5.92 -24.85
CA ARG A 290 33.50 -4.86 -23.82
C ARG A 290 32.45 -3.83 -24.22
N ILE A 291 31.69 -3.40 -23.21
CA ILE A 291 30.68 -2.36 -23.33
C ILE A 291 30.94 -1.37 -22.19
N ASP A 292 31.12 -0.10 -22.52
CA ASP A 292 31.21 0.97 -21.55
C ASP A 292 29.82 1.23 -20.95
N VAL A 293 29.75 1.32 -19.63
CA VAL A 293 28.49 1.50 -18.90
C VAL A 293 28.60 2.67 -17.92
N GLN A 294 27.48 3.37 -17.74
CA GLN A 294 27.34 4.32 -16.64
C GLN A 294 26.56 3.65 -15.52
N VAL A 295 27.11 3.66 -14.32
CA VAL A 295 26.56 2.93 -13.19
C VAL A 295 26.39 3.83 -11.97
N GLN A 296 25.35 3.52 -11.18
CA GLN A 296 25.13 4.10 -9.85
C GLN A 296 25.05 2.98 -8.80
N PRO A 297 25.51 3.21 -7.57
CA PRO A 297 25.35 2.24 -6.48
C PRO A 297 23.86 1.92 -6.27
N TYR A 298 23.55 0.62 -6.10
CA TYR A 298 22.21 0.14 -5.83
C TYR A 298 22.28 -0.98 -4.78
N GLY A 299 22.22 -0.60 -3.50
CA GLY A 299 22.45 -1.50 -2.38
C GLY A 299 23.91 -1.93 -2.20
N LYS A 300 24.11 -3.09 -1.56
CA LYS A 300 25.44 -3.59 -1.23
C LYS A 300 26.08 -4.46 -2.32
N GLU A 301 25.28 -5.21 -3.03
CA GLU A 301 25.70 -6.25 -3.98
C GLU A 301 25.40 -5.91 -5.43
N PHE A 302 24.53 -4.93 -5.68
CA PHE A 302 24.08 -4.54 -6.99
C PHE A 302 24.49 -3.12 -7.37
N VAL A 303 24.46 -2.85 -8.67
CA VAL A 303 24.58 -1.53 -9.26
C VAL A 303 23.48 -1.34 -10.29
N LYS A 304 22.95 -0.14 -10.37
CA LYS A 304 22.01 0.27 -11.40
C LYS A 304 22.80 0.77 -12.61
N VAL A 305 22.50 0.25 -13.79
CA VAL A 305 23.06 0.68 -15.06
C VAL A 305 22.16 1.76 -15.66
N ILE A 306 22.73 2.95 -15.91
CA ILE A 306 22.02 4.09 -16.49
C ILE A 306 22.03 4.00 -18.01
N SER A 307 23.17 3.55 -18.58
CA SER A 307 23.36 3.42 -20.02
C SER A 307 24.36 2.31 -20.37
N GLY A 308 24.19 1.72 -21.55
CA GLY A 308 25.10 0.72 -22.11
C GLY A 308 24.55 -0.70 -22.15
N LEU A 309 23.50 -1.05 -21.40
CA LEU A 309 22.85 -2.36 -21.42
C LEU A 309 21.34 -2.21 -21.63
N SER A 310 20.72 -3.26 -22.19
CA SER A 310 19.27 -3.30 -22.47
C SER A 310 18.48 -4.25 -21.55
N GLY A 311 19.19 -5.11 -20.80
CA GLY A 311 18.62 -6.13 -19.93
C GLY A 311 18.47 -7.49 -20.62
N GLY A 312 18.75 -8.57 -19.86
CA GLY A 312 18.76 -9.95 -20.37
C GLY A 312 20.11 -10.43 -20.90
N GLU A 313 21.13 -9.55 -20.95
CA GLU A 313 22.49 -9.94 -21.33
C GLU A 313 23.14 -10.75 -20.19
N THR A 314 24.05 -11.63 -20.56
CA THR A 314 24.88 -12.39 -19.62
C THR A 314 26.28 -11.80 -19.64
N LEU A 315 26.77 -11.39 -18.49
CA LEU A 315 28.06 -10.75 -18.29
C LEU A 315 29.05 -11.72 -17.65
N LYS A 316 30.34 -11.52 -17.98
CA LYS A 316 31.44 -12.25 -17.39
C LYS A 316 31.79 -11.65 -16.02
N ALA A 317 32.11 -12.50 -15.03
CA ALA A 317 32.60 -12.05 -13.75
C ALA A 317 33.95 -11.32 -13.89
N GLN A 318 34.04 -10.14 -13.27
CA GLN A 318 35.29 -9.35 -13.22
C GLN A 318 35.98 -9.43 -11.84
N SER A 319 35.19 -9.80 -10.81
CA SER A 319 35.69 -10.06 -9.46
C SER A 319 34.83 -11.12 -8.78
N MET A 320 35.36 -11.75 -7.74
CA MET A 320 34.58 -12.70 -6.93
C MET A 320 34.12 -12.05 -5.62
N PRO A 321 32.95 -12.43 -5.11
CA PRO A 321 32.53 -12.06 -3.77
C PRO A 321 33.58 -12.58 -2.75
N VAL A 322 34.04 -11.70 -1.88
CA VAL A 322 34.92 -12.11 -0.78
C VAL A 322 34.09 -13.00 0.14
N GLN A 323 34.31 -14.31 0.06
CA GLN A 323 33.76 -15.22 1.05
C GLN A 323 34.36 -14.81 2.40
N SER A 324 33.56 -14.22 3.28
CA SER A 324 33.90 -14.04 4.68
C SER A 324 34.00 -15.43 5.30
N GLY A 325 35.21 -16.00 5.25
CA GLY A 325 35.52 -17.28 5.90
C GLY A 325 35.27 -17.15 7.38
N TRP A 326 34.20 -17.73 7.85
CA TRP A 326 34.01 -18.00 9.26
C TRP A 326 35.15 -18.94 9.70
N ASN A 327 36.17 -18.35 10.29
CA ASN A 327 37.32 -19.04 10.90
C ASN A 327 36.78 -19.76 12.15
N ARG A 328 36.38 -21.04 12.00
CA ARG A 328 35.91 -21.92 13.08
C ARG A 328 37.03 -22.42 14.00
N ASN A 329 38.20 -21.81 14.00
CA ASN A 329 39.38 -22.31 14.75
C ASN A 329 39.89 -21.37 15.85
N SER A 330 39.01 -20.78 16.68
CA SER A 330 39.45 -20.14 17.92
C SER A 330 38.65 -20.55 19.16
N ARG A 331 38.38 -21.87 19.30
CA ARG A 331 37.91 -22.46 20.57
C ARG A 331 38.71 -23.70 20.94
N LYS A 332 39.99 -23.53 21.29
CA LYS A 332 40.71 -24.45 22.16
C LYS A 332 41.71 -23.63 22.99
N ASN A 333 41.40 -23.50 24.23
CA ASN A 333 42.15 -23.18 25.44
C ASN A 333 41.58 -22.00 26.22
N ARG A 334 40.62 -22.33 27.08
CA ARG A 334 40.46 -21.71 28.39
C ARG A 334 40.07 -22.78 29.39
N ASN A 335 41.01 -23.06 30.28
CA ASN A 335 40.86 -23.88 31.47
C ASN A 335 39.78 -23.30 32.39
N PRO A 336 39.00 -24.14 33.08
CA PRO A 336 38.04 -23.69 34.07
C PRO A 336 38.75 -23.54 35.44
N GLY A 337 38.89 -22.31 35.90
CA GLY A 337 39.34 -21.97 37.27
C GLY A 337 38.22 -21.30 38.04
N SER A 338 37.67 -22.02 38.95
CA SER A 338 37.00 -21.71 40.22
C SER A 338 36.61 -20.25 40.53
N GLY A 339 35.35 -20.05 40.93
CA GLY A 339 34.87 -18.86 41.61
C GLY A 339 33.34 -18.80 41.65
N GLY A 340 32.76 -19.27 42.75
CA GLY A 340 31.35 -19.40 43.02
C GLY A 340 30.56 -18.06 43.15
N PRO A 341 29.23 -18.14 43.25
CA PRO A 341 28.36 -17.00 43.10
C PRO A 341 28.16 -16.21 44.39
N LYS A 342 28.14 -14.87 44.30
CA LYS A 342 27.61 -13.99 45.36
C LYS A 342 26.23 -13.50 44.90
N VAL A 343 25.24 -13.99 45.64
CA VAL A 343 23.89 -13.45 45.68
C VAL A 343 23.90 -12.11 46.37
N ILE A 344 23.33 -11.08 45.80
CA ILE A 344 22.80 -9.93 46.55
C ILE A 344 21.39 -9.66 45.99
N ARG A 345 20.42 -9.81 46.93
CA ARG A 345 19.06 -9.29 46.86
C ARG A 345 19.08 -7.78 47.11
N PHE A 346 18.36 -7.02 46.28
CA PHE A 346 17.37 -6.03 46.72
C PHE A 346 16.32 -5.93 45.67
#